data_21eaba0d02a3549e6aadef5459606a18
#
_entry.id   21eaba0d02a3549e6aadef5459606a18
#
_cell.length_a   1.000
_cell.length_b   1.000
_cell.length_c   1.000
_cell.angle_alpha   90.00
_cell.angle_beta   90.00
_cell.angle_gamma   90.00
#
_symmetry.space_group_name_H-M   'P 1'
#
loop_
_entity.id
_entity.type
_entity.pdbx_description
1 polymer ?
#
loop_
_entity_poly.entity_id
_entity_poly.type
_entity_poly.pdbx_seq_one_letter_code
_entity_poly.pdbx_strand_id
1 'polypeptide(L)'
;MMKNSLGKIVYIFCIVFLPFILNAKVLLQAPDTFYKNDVVQFKIIASGTDIVMPEITKVDGIVVQSAGSSKNTTIINGSRTYQFSIVYALVGNKDIHIPSFEILIDNKIEKTQAKTIKMLKVEKTKSDLYDLKISVDKKDVYVGEAIEFTLNFKYKKDLDIVSLDYTQPQFENFWVKELKPQQSQNNYTQYVEQEIKYLLFPQKAGKITLEPLKIGVKTVKSGYGGGFYITTPTDTTAVYSNKIDLNVQSLPKNINLIGDFTIESTIDKDVINQGDAVSYKLYIQGRGNIDDLDEVKLDIPNTTIYDNPSKKEYNIENNRYGGTYTKTYSIIGKDDFTIPSIEIQYFDKKTSDIKTIKTKEYSIKVNSKNVKEVKLEILDTPKKIISPKINTQIVTTTDNEKIFYFILGLLNGMIFLGLIVFWKKRTKKVKETPLLYNIKKAKTPEELFKILLVYINIDEELDKIIYKLENLSLSEYKKEKVSIIKVMKELMKKDNISEIFSS
;
A
#
# COMPACT_ATOMS: atom_id res chain seq x y z
N MET A 1 -67.10 4.16 24.26
CA MET A 1 -66.76 5.57 24.26
C MET A 1 -65.61 5.85 25.19
N MET A 2 -64.43 5.28 24.96
CA MET A 2 -63.20 5.51 25.74
C MET A 2 -61.96 5.18 24.83
N LYS A 3 -61.71 5.99 23.81
CA LYS A 3 -60.55 5.74 22.89
C LYS A 3 -59.81 7.03 22.44
N ASN A 4 -60.02 8.20 23.10
CA ASN A 4 -59.40 9.43 22.62
C ASN A 4 -58.65 10.27 23.70
N SER A 5 -58.29 9.68 24.84
CA SER A 5 -57.56 10.45 25.89
C SER A 5 -56.05 10.16 25.96
N LEU A 6 -55.57 9.01 25.46
CA LEU A 6 -54.12 8.67 25.49
C LEU A 6 -53.28 9.42 24.45
N GLY A 7 -53.85 9.79 23.27
CA GLY A 7 -53.13 10.49 22.23
C GLY A 7 -52.80 11.97 22.55
N LYS A 8 -53.58 12.61 23.42
CA LYS A 8 -53.36 14.03 23.77
C LYS A 8 -52.31 14.20 24.90
N ILE A 9 -52.10 13.20 25.73
CA ILE A 9 -51.09 13.27 26.82
C ILE A 9 -49.68 13.11 26.28
N VAL A 10 -49.49 12.30 25.21
CA VAL A 10 -48.18 12.11 24.57
C VAL A 10 -47.69 13.37 23.84
N TYR A 11 -48.62 14.12 23.24
CA TYR A 11 -48.27 15.39 22.55
C TYR A 11 -47.93 16.52 23.52
N ILE A 12 -48.50 16.55 24.73
CA ILE A 12 -48.18 17.58 25.74
C ILE A 12 -46.83 17.29 26.36
N PHE A 13 -46.41 16.01 26.48
CA PHE A 13 -45.10 15.65 27.07
C PHE A 13 -43.94 15.97 26.10
N CYS A 14 -44.14 15.92 24.79
CA CYS A 14 -43.11 16.34 23.81
C CYS A 14 -42.94 17.85 23.73
N ILE A 15 -43.96 18.66 24.03
CA ILE A 15 -43.88 20.15 23.94
C ILE A 15 -43.21 20.75 25.18
N VAL A 16 -43.27 20.11 26.34
CA VAL A 16 -42.66 20.64 27.57
C VAL A 16 -41.15 20.37 27.67
N PHE A 17 -40.62 19.41 26.89
CA PHE A 17 -39.16 19.10 26.87
C PHE A 17 -38.37 19.87 25.81
N LEU A 18 -39.03 20.56 24.84
CA LEU A 18 -38.36 21.33 23.80
C LEU A 18 -37.67 22.65 24.24
N PRO A 19 -38.08 23.36 25.29
CA PRO A 19 -37.43 24.62 25.67
C PRO A 19 -36.14 24.47 26.48
N PHE A 20 -35.80 23.28 26.99
CA PHE A 20 -34.59 23.12 27.81
C PHE A 20 -33.31 22.95 26.99
N ILE A 21 -33.40 22.63 25.70
CA ILE A 21 -32.21 22.46 24.81
C ILE A 21 -31.72 23.80 24.23
N LEU A 22 -32.53 24.85 24.28
CA LEU A 22 -32.27 26.16 23.63
C LEU A 22 -31.35 27.11 24.40
N ASN A 23 -30.87 26.75 25.61
CA ASN A 23 -30.02 27.62 26.41
C ASN A 23 -28.63 27.06 26.76
N ALA A 24 -28.25 25.92 26.23
CA ALA A 24 -26.90 25.42 26.45
C ALA A 24 -25.90 26.23 25.59
N LYS A 25 -25.08 27.09 26.24
CA LYS A 25 -24.02 27.84 25.59
C LYS A 25 -22.95 26.93 25.03
N VAL A 26 -22.84 25.72 25.57
CA VAL A 26 -21.87 24.69 25.15
C VAL A 26 -22.54 23.33 24.99
N LEU A 27 -22.26 22.64 23.88
CA LEU A 27 -22.80 21.32 23.60
C LEU A 27 -21.68 20.41 23.09
N LEU A 28 -21.61 19.18 23.65
CA LEU A 28 -20.83 18.06 23.12
C LEU A 28 -21.76 17.13 22.37
N GLN A 29 -21.48 16.90 21.08
CA GLN A 29 -22.13 15.90 20.24
C GLN A 29 -21.15 14.79 19.92
N ALA A 30 -21.51 13.55 20.21
CA ALA A 30 -20.73 12.38 19.90
C ALA A 30 -21.68 11.17 19.73
N PRO A 31 -21.32 10.13 18.97
CA PRO A 31 -22.09 8.90 18.89
C PRO A 31 -22.16 8.21 20.25
N ASP A 32 -23.11 7.30 20.44
CA ASP A 32 -23.22 6.50 21.65
C ASP A 32 -22.34 5.24 21.58
N THR A 33 -22.09 4.77 20.37
CA THR A 33 -21.37 3.51 20.10
C THR A 33 -20.50 3.63 18.86
N PHE A 34 -19.49 2.76 18.77
CA PHE A 34 -18.60 2.62 17.60
C PHE A 34 -18.07 1.18 17.53
N TYR A 35 -17.47 0.78 16.41
CA TYR A 35 -16.77 -0.49 16.27
C TYR A 35 -15.25 -0.30 16.33
N LYS A 36 -14.54 -1.34 16.75
CA LYS A 36 -13.06 -1.33 16.86
C LYS A 36 -12.43 -0.83 15.55
N ASN A 37 -11.47 0.09 15.67
CA ASN A 37 -10.75 0.76 14.58
C ASN A 37 -11.61 1.70 13.70
N ASP A 38 -12.87 1.96 14.06
CA ASP A 38 -13.62 3.03 13.40
C ASP A 38 -13.05 4.40 13.77
N VAL A 39 -13.14 5.33 12.81
CA VAL A 39 -12.89 6.75 13.08
C VAL A 39 -14.11 7.31 13.81
N VAL A 40 -13.90 7.62 15.07
CA VAL A 40 -14.93 8.23 15.92
C VAL A 40 -14.79 9.75 15.85
N GLN A 41 -15.87 10.44 15.50
CA GLN A 41 -15.93 11.88 15.49
C GLN A 41 -16.79 12.40 16.64
N PHE A 42 -16.32 13.46 17.30
CA PHE A 42 -17.12 14.23 18.23
C PHE A 42 -16.99 15.72 17.93
N LYS A 43 -18.04 16.46 18.21
CA LYS A 43 -18.16 17.88 17.91
C LYS A 43 -18.43 18.69 19.16
N ILE A 44 -17.66 19.73 19.37
CA ILE A 44 -17.93 20.73 20.41
C ILE A 44 -18.52 21.97 19.74
N ILE A 45 -19.63 22.44 20.26
CA ILE A 45 -20.33 23.63 19.78
C ILE A 45 -20.41 24.62 20.95
N ALA A 46 -20.01 25.86 20.73
CA ALA A 46 -20.09 26.94 21.69
C ALA A 46 -20.78 28.17 21.07
N SER A 47 -21.61 28.88 21.84
CA SER A 47 -22.35 30.06 21.38
C SER A 47 -22.15 31.22 22.32
N GLY A 48 -21.77 32.41 21.81
CA GLY A 48 -21.50 33.63 22.59
C GLY A 48 -20.99 34.77 21.71
N THR A 49 -20.64 35.90 22.35
CA THR A 49 -20.06 37.06 21.67
C THR A 49 -18.53 36.98 21.59
N ASP A 50 -17.90 36.38 22.60
CA ASP A 50 -16.49 36.09 22.67
C ASP A 50 -16.29 34.63 23.12
N ILE A 51 -15.57 33.82 22.33
CA ILE A 51 -15.45 32.37 22.55
C ILE A 51 -13.99 31.95 22.39
N VAL A 52 -13.41 31.36 23.45
CA VAL A 52 -12.08 30.73 23.39
C VAL A 52 -12.25 29.23 23.58
N MET A 53 -11.98 28.47 22.48
CA MET A 53 -12.07 27.01 22.49
C MET A 53 -10.78 26.38 23.04
N PRO A 54 -10.87 25.26 23.78
CA PRO A 54 -9.70 24.54 24.25
C PRO A 54 -8.97 23.85 23.10
N GLU A 55 -7.67 23.75 23.22
CA GLU A 55 -6.85 22.88 22.35
C GLU A 55 -6.87 21.45 22.88
N ILE A 56 -7.44 20.52 22.10
CA ILE A 56 -7.57 19.12 22.50
C ILE A 56 -6.68 18.28 21.59
N THR A 57 -5.61 17.72 22.17
CA THR A 57 -4.66 16.85 21.47
C THR A 57 -4.83 15.38 21.83
N LYS A 58 -5.44 15.07 22.97
CA LYS A 58 -5.70 13.70 23.44
C LYS A 58 -7.03 13.60 24.19
N VAL A 59 -7.70 12.46 24.01
CA VAL A 59 -8.89 12.06 24.77
C VAL A 59 -8.69 10.62 25.24
N ASP A 60 -8.81 10.35 26.52
CA ASP A 60 -8.62 9.02 27.13
C ASP A 60 -7.30 8.33 26.73
N GLY A 61 -6.23 9.14 26.58
CA GLY A 61 -4.89 8.70 26.15
C GLY A 61 -4.73 8.53 24.63
N ILE A 62 -5.82 8.63 23.85
CA ILE A 62 -5.81 8.50 22.38
C ILE A 62 -5.55 9.86 21.76
N VAL A 63 -4.66 9.91 20.75
CA VAL A 63 -4.38 11.13 19.99
C VAL A 63 -5.61 11.54 19.18
N VAL A 64 -5.94 12.82 19.23
CA VAL A 64 -7.10 13.42 18.56
C VAL A 64 -6.61 14.39 17.51
N GLN A 65 -7.26 14.40 16.34
CA GLN A 65 -7.00 15.34 15.27
C GLN A 65 -8.22 16.22 15.02
N SER A 66 -8.00 17.50 14.73
CA SER A 66 -9.10 18.37 14.28
C SER A 66 -9.49 17.98 12.86
N ALA A 67 -10.74 17.56 12.69
CA ALA A 67 -11.31 17.18 11.39
C ALA A 67 -12.04 18.34 10.69
N GLY A 68 -12.19 19.48 11.36
CA GLY A 68 -12.77 20.67 10.78
C GLY A 68 -13.33 21.64 11.82
N SER A 69 -13.49 22.90 11.43
CA SER A 69 -14.11 23.92 12.27
C SER A 69 -15.07 24.78 11.47
N SER A 70 -16.08 25.34 12.11
CA SER A 70 -16.99 26.30 11.48
C SER A 70 -17.36 27.43 12.47
N LYS A 71 -17.56 28.63 11.93
CA LYS A 71 -18.03 29.81 12.66
C LYS A 71 -19.23 30.39 11.95
N ASN A 72 -20.40 30.32 12.59
CA ASN A 72 -21.62 30.93 12.11
C ASN A 72 -21.85 32.23 12.89
N THR A 73 -22.37 33.27 12.20
CA THR A 73 -22.70 34.55 12.83
C THR A 73 -24.18 34.79 12.70
N THR A 74 -24.82 35.10 13.80
CA THR A 74 -26.23 35.50 13.86
C THR A 74 -26.34 36.96 14.34
N ILE A 75 -27.12 37.79 13.64
CA ILE A 75 -27.35 39.18 14.02
C ILE A 75 -28.86 39.35 14.27
N ILE A 76 -29.23 39.67 15.49
CA ILE A 76 -30.61 39.91 15.89
C ILE A 76 -30.68 41.30 16.59
N ASN A 77 -31.48 42.19 16.06
CA ASN A 77 -31.65 43.56 16.63
C ASN A 77 -30.32 44.30 16.85
N GLY A 78 -29.36 44.14 15.95
CA GLY A 78 -28.05 44.77 16.05
C GLY A 78 -27.04 44.04 16.95
N SER A 79 -27.48 43.08 17.74
CA SER A 79 -26.60 42.23 18.58
C SER A 79 -26.05 41.07 17.78
N ARG A 80 -24.71 40.92 17.79
CA ARG A 80 -24.00 39.86 17.05
C ARG A 80 -23.63 38.72 18.01
N THR A 81 -24.04 37.48 17.65
CA THR A 81 -23.70 36.24 18.35
C THR A 81 -22.98 35.31 17.42
N TYR A 82 -21.95 34.69 17.89
CA TYR A 82 -21.18 33.64 17.15
C TYR A 82 -21.56 32.26 17.67
N GLN A 83 -21.67 31.31 16.74
CA GLN A 83 -21.66 29.90 17.05
C GLN A 83 -20.40 29.29 16.44
N PHE A 84 -19.50 28.85 17.30
CA PHE A 84 -18.25 28.22 16.91
C PHE A 84 -18.33 26.70 17.12
N SER A 85 -17.90 25.91 16.16
CA SER A 85 -17.85 24.46 16.34
C SER A 85 -16.55 23.88 15.80
N ILE A 86 -16.01 22.90 16.54
CA ILE A 86 -14.85 22.11 16.14
C ILE A 86 -15.24 20.63 16.13
N VAL A 87 -14.91 19.93 15.05
CA VAL A 87 -15.03 18.47 14.95
C VAL A 87 -13.67 17.86 15.16
N TYR A 88 -13.61 16.92 16.09
CA TYR A 88 -12.43 16.14 16.40
C TYR A 88 -12.64 14.70 15.95
N ALA A 89 -11.56 14.04 15.48
CA ALA A 89 -11.56 12.65 15.07
C ALA A 89 -10.45 11.87 15.81
N LEU A 90 -10.75 10.63 16.17
CA LEU A 90 -9.81 9.69 16.77
C LEU A 90 -10.15 8.27 16.32
N VAL A 91 -9.18 7.35 16.39
CA VAL A 91 -9.40 5.92 16.10
C VAL A 91 -9.60 5.17 17.40
N GLY A 92 -10.77 4.55 17.56
CA GLY A 92 -11.15 3.84 18.78
C GLY A 92 -10.78 2.36 18.77
N ASN A 93 -10.16 1.87 19.86
CA ASN A 93 -9.85 0.45 20.07
C ASN A 93 -10.36 -0.11 21.42
N LYS A 94 -11.01 0.73 22.21
CA LYS A 94 -11.63 0.44 23.53
C LYS A 94 -12.77 1.43 23.74
N ASP A 95 -13.59 1.24 24.77
CA ASP A 95 -14.54 2.28 25.21
C ASP A 95 -13.81 3.62 25.36
N ILE A 96 -14.39 4.70 24.85
CA ILE A 96 -13.79 6.04 24.87
C ILE A 96 -14.54 6.90 25.85
N HIS A 97 -13.82 7.45 26.83
CA HIS A 97 -14.38 8.42 27.74
C HIS A 97 -13.96 9.83 27.35
N ILE A 98 -14.92 10.61 26.80
CA ILE A 98 -14.73 12.04 26.50
C ILE A 98 -14.97 12.81 27.80
N PRO A 99 -13.95 13.49 28.33
CA PRO A 99 -14.13 14.28 29.56
C PRO A 99 -14.95 15.54 29.33
N SER A 100 -15.34 16.22 30.40
CA SER A 100 -15.87 17.57 30.33
C SER A 100 -14.74 18.55 29.94
N PHE A 101 -14.99 19.40 28.96
CA PHE A 101 -14.07 20.46 28.50
C PHE A 101 -14.54 21.82 28.98
N GLU A 102 -13.61 22.65 29.41
CA GLU A 102 -13.85 24.04 29.81
C GLU A 102 -13.69 24.96 28.58
N ILE A 103 -14.69 25.79 28.35
CA ILE A 103 -14.72 26.78 27.24
C ILE A 103 -14.99 28.15 27.87
N LEU A 104 -14.15 29.15 27.55
CA LEU A 104 -14.38 30.51 27.99
C LEU A 104 -15.33 31.18 27.02
N ILE A 105 -16.51 31.62 27.52
CA ILE A 105 -17.54 32.30 26.76
C ILE A 105 -17.95 33.58 27.48
N ASP A 106 -17.80 34.73 26.86
CA ASP A 106 -18.20 36.03 27.41
C ASP A 106 -17.61 36.25 28.84
N ASN A 107 -16.32 35.93 29.04
CA ASN A 107 -15.57 35.95 30.30
C ASN A 107 -16.11 34.99 31.39
N LYS A 108 -16.88 33.97 31.01
CA LYS A 108 -17.34 32.92 31.93
C LYS A 108 -16.88 31.55 31.44
N ILE A 109 -16.52 30.70 32.39
CA ILE A 109 -16.15 29.31 32.09
C ILE A 109 -17.43 28.49 32.02
N GLU A 110 -17.72 27.93 30.85
CA GLU A 110 -18.78 26.97 30.61
C GLU A 110 -18.17 25.58 30.38
N LYS A 111 -18.87 24.50 30.77
CA LYS A 111 -18.35 23.15 30.66
C LYS A 111 -19.25 22.26 29.82
N THR A 112 -18.64 21.44 28.96
CA THR A 112 -19.37 20.37 28.28
C THR A 112 -19.77 19.27 29.25
N GLN A 113 -20.78 18.48 28.89
CA GLN A 113 -21.03 17.23 29.61
C GLN A 113 -20.02 16.18 29.15
N ALA A 114 -19.52 15.39 30.11
CA ALA A 114 -18.71 14.21 29.78
C ALA A 114 -19.56 13.14 29.08
N LYS A 115 -18.99 12.37 28.17
CA LYS A 115 -19.70 11.31 27.45
C LYS A 115 -18.82 10.08 27.29
N THR A 116 -19.38 8.90 27.54
CA THR A 116 -18.74 7.63 27.23
C THR A 116 -19.31 7.06 25.97
N ILE A 117 -18.43 6.74 25.00
CA ILE A 117 -18.78 6.08 23.74
C ILE A 117 -18.39 4.62 23.87
N LYS A 118 -19.36 3.71 23.74
CA LYS A 118 -19.16 2.28 23.94
C LYS A 118 -18.65 1.61 22.68
N MET A 119 -17.58 0.80 22.79
CA MET A 119 -17.13 -0.05 21.71
C MET A 119 -18.03 -1.29 21.60
N LEU A 120 -18.66 -1.45 20.44
CA LEU A 120 -19.46 -2.63 20.15
C LEU A 120 -18.57 -3.78 19.69
N LYS A 121 -18.96 -5.00 20.08
CA LYS A 121 -18.42 -6.21 19.45
C LYS A 121 -19.00 -6.34 18.04
N VAL A 122 -18.10 -6.55 17.09
CA VAL A 122 -18.52 -6.80 15.72
C VAL A 122 -19.06 -8.21 15.62
N GLU A 123 -20.29 -8.33 15.15
CA GLU A 123 -20.91 -9.60 14.78
C GLU A 123 -21.13 -9.65 13.26
N LYS A 124 -21.15 -10.87 12.70
CA LYS A 124 -21.46 -11.04 11.28
C LYS A 124 -22.83 -10.44 10.96
N THR A 125 -22.88 -9.61 9.93
CA THR A 125 -24.14 -9.03 9.45
C THR A 125 -25.08 -10.13 8.97
N LYS A 126 -26.30 -10.14 9.49
CA LYS A 126 -27.39 -11.01 9.05
C LYS A 126 -28.30 -10.20 8.13
N SER A 127 -28.30 -10.50 6.85
CA SER A 127 -29.09 -9.79 5.83
C SER A 127 -29.40 -10.71 4.67
N ASP A 128 -30.61 -10.59 4.11
CA ASP A 128 -30.98 -11.27 2.86
C ASP A 128 -30.44 -10.54 1.62
N LEU A 129 -29.95 -9.30 1.80
CA LEU A 129 -29.44 -8.48 0.71
C LEU A 129 -27.93 -8.68 0.50
N TYR A 130 -27.19 -8.92 1.61
CA TYR A 130 -25.72 -8.97 1.64
C TYR A 130 -25.24 -10.17 2.46
N ASP A 131 -24.19 -10.83 2.03
CA ASP A 131 -23.43 -11.77 2.83
C ASP A 131 -21.92 -11.50 2.64
N LEU A 132 -21.23 -11.21 3.73
CA LEU A 132 -19.79 -11.09 3.77
C LEU A 132 -19.24 -12.23 4.59
N LYS A 133 -18.37 -13.03 3.98
CA LYS A 133 -17.79 -14.22 4.62
C LYS A 133 -16.29 -14.25 4.42
N ILE A 134 -15.56 -14.52 5.49
CA ILE A 134 -14.15 -14.92 5.42
C ILE A 134 -14.04 -16.42 5.70
N SER A 135 -13.10 -17.08 5.02
CA SER A 135 -12.79 -18.49 5.21
C SER A 135 -11.29 -18.73 5.03
N VAL A 136 -10.81 -19.81 5.60
CA VAL A 136 -9.44 -20.30 5.44
C VAL A 136 -9.47 -21.79 5.08
N ASP A 137 -8.45 -22.25 4.36
CA ASP A 137 -8.31 -23.65 3.99
C ASP A 137 -7.99 -24.55 5.20
N LYS A 138 -7.35 -24.00 6.24
CA LYS A 138 -6.94 -24.71 7.45
C LYS A 138 -6.82 -23.76 8.65
N LYS A 139 -7.06 -24.27 9.85
CA LYS A 139 -7.01 -23.47 11.10
C LYS A 139 -5.85 -23.86 12.01
N ASP A 140 -5.36 -25.10 11.92
CA ASP A 140 -4.21 -25.61 12.65
C ASP A 140 -3.01 -25.61 11.70
N VAL A 141 -2.06 -24.72 11.97
CA VAL A 141 -0.93 -24.43 11.09
C VAL A 141 0.34 -24.18 11.89
N TYR A 142 1.48 -24.15 11.20
CA TYR A 142 2.76 -23.76 11.78
C TYR A 142 3.13 -22.33 11.39
N VAL A 143 4.03 -21.71 12.15
CA VAL A 143 4.68 -20.45 11.77
C VAL A 143 5.30 -20.60 10.38
N GLY A 144 5.12 -19.61 9.50
CA GLY A 144 5.62 -19.64 8.12
C GLY A 144 4.82 -20.52 7.15
N GLU A 145 3.84 -21.30 7.61
CA GLU A 145 3.02 -22.13 6.72
C GLU A 145 1.97 -21.26 5.99
N ALA A 146 1.89 -21.40 4.67
CA ALA A 146 0.89 -20.69 3.87
C ALA A 146 -0.54 -21.12 4.19
N ILE A 147 -1.43 -20.18 4.43
CA ILE A 147 -2.87 -20.35 4.62
C ILE A 147 -3.58 -19.64 3.45
N GLU A 148 -4.42 -20.33 2.72
CA GLU A 148 -5.30 -19.68 1.75
C GLU A 148 -6.48 -19.04 2.48
N PHE A 149 -6.51 -17.70 2.48
CA PHE A 149 -7.60 -16.90 3.00
C PHE A 149 -8.47 -16.44 1.84
N THR A 150 -9.78 -16.58 1.99
CA THR A 150 -10.76 -16.13 1.02
C THR A 150 -11.73 -15.16 1.67
N LEU A 151 -11.87 -13.99 1.07
CA LEU A 151 -12.94 -13.03 1.32
C LEU A 151 -13.98 -13.19 0.22
N ASN A 152 -15.19 -13.54 0.57
CA ASN A 152 -16.32 -13.66 -0.35
C ASN A 152 -17.39 -12.64 0.03
N PHE A 153 -17.72 -11.75 -0.91
CA PHE A 153 -18.81 -10.80 -0.78
C PHE A 153 -19.91 -11.12 -1.78
N LYS A 154 -21.12 -11.31 -1.27
CA LYS A 154 -22.31 -11.66 -2.03
C LYS A 154 -23.39 -10.63 -1.80
N TYR A 155 -24.04 -10.16 -2.88
CA TYR A 155 -25.14 -9.21 -2.81
C TYR A 155 -26.17 -9.46 -3.90
N LYS A 156 -27.44 -9.06 -3.65
CA LYS A 156 -28.52 -9.20 -4.63
C LYS A 156 -28.28 -8.31 -5.84
N LYS A 157 -28.59 -8.84 -7.05
CA LYS A 157 -28.42 -8.15 -8.35
C LYS A 157 -29.31 -6.93 -8.54
N ASP A 158 -30.46 -6.89 -7.87
CA ASP A 158 -31.45 -5.82 -7.95
C ASP A 158 -31.14 -4.60 -7.08
N LEU A 159 -29.99 -4.62 -6.41
CA LEU A 159 -29.54 -3.49 -5.60
C LEU A 159 -28.81 -2.46 -6.45
N ASP A 160 -29.27 -1.21 -6.39
CA ASP A 160 -28.62 -0.06 -7.03
C ASP A 160 -27.38 0.37 -6.21
N ILE A 161 -26.29 -0.42 -6.32
CA ILE A 161 -25.02 -0.15 -5.64
C ILE A 161 -24.28 0.95 -6.40
N VAL A 162 -24.00 2.06 -5.72
CA VAL A 162 -23.23 3.20 -6.25
C VAL A 162 -21.73 2.95 -6.10
N SER A 163 -21.33 2.46 -4.93
CA SER A 163 -19.92 2.12 -4.65
C SER A 163 -19.81 1.11 -3.51
N LEU A 164 -18.70 0.38 -3.52
CA LEU A 164 -18.27 -0.46 -2.42
C LEU A 164 -17.03 0.21 -1.79
N ASP A 165 -17.11 0.51 -0.50
CA ASP A 165 -16.00 1.00 0.29
C ASP A 165 -15.34 -0.19 0.98
N TYR A 166 -14.23 -0.64 0.39
CA TYR A 166 -13.45 -1.76 0.87
C TYR A 166 -12.07 -1.28 1.31
N THR A 167 -11.81 -1.39 2.60
CA THR A 167 -10.46 -1.17 3.13
C THR A 167 -9.69 -2.48 3.09
N GLN A 168 -8.51 -2.47 2.47
CA GLN A 168 -7.65 -3.65 2.44
C GLN A 168 -7.37 -4.15 3.85
N PRO A 169 -7.60 -5.45 4.14
CA PRO A 169 -7.39 -6.00 5.47
C PRO A 169 -5.93 -5.89 5.90
N GLN A 170 -5.73 -5.45 7.13
CA GLN A 170 -4.42 -5.52 7.78
C GLN A 170 -4.39 -6.77 8.63
N PHE A 171 -3.57 -7.74 8.25
CA PHE A 171 -3.42 -8.99 8.96
C PHE A 171 -2.24 -8.88 9.94
N GLU A 172 -2.51 -8.47 11.16
CA GLU A 172 -1.47 -8.40 12.21
C GLU A 172 -0.86 -9.78 12.45
N ASN A 173 0.46 -9.85 12.56
CA ASN A 173 1.26 -11.06 12.76
C ASN A 173 1.26 -12.04 11.56
N PHE A 174 0.91 -11.56 10.36
CA PHE A 174 1.04 -12.31 9.12
C PHE A 174 1.87 -11.55 8.10
N TRP A 175 2.69 -12.26 7.36
CA TRP A 175 3.15 -11.83 6.06
C TRP A 175 2.09 -12.21 5.02
N VAL A 176 1.82 -11.33 4.05
CA VAL A 176 0.63 -11.44 3.18
C VAL A 176 1.00 -11.34 1.71
N LYS A 177 0.47 -12.24 0.91
CA LYS A 177 0.49 -12.17 -0.57
C LYS A 177 -0.92 -12.17 -1.11
N GLU A 178 -1.26 -11.17 -1.91
CA GLU A 178 -2.52 -11.15 -2.64
C GLU A 178 -2.44 -12.07 -3.86
N LEU A 179 -3.45 -12.92 -4.03
CA LEU A 179 -3.61 -13.76 -5.20
C LEU A 179 -4.34 -12.97 -6.29
N LYS A 180 -4.01 -13.26 -7.55
CA LYS A 180 -4.70 -12.61 -8.67
C LYS A 180 -6.20 -12.89 -8.58
N PRO A 181 -7.07 -11.88 -8.71
CA PRO A 181 -8.52 -12.09 -8.68
C PRO A 181 -8.94 -13.09 -9.75
N GLN A 182 -9.63 -14.13 -9.36
CA GLN A 182 -10.35 -15.01 -10.29
C GLN A 182 -11.76 -14.45 -10.41
N GLN A 183 -12.10 -13.87 -11.56
CA GLN A 183 -13.47 -13.45 -11.83
C GLN A 183 -14.34 -14.68 -12.05
N SER A 184 -15.08 -15.06 -11.04
CA SER A 184 -16.15 -16.03 -11.15
C SER A 184 -17.49 -15.28 -11.27
N GLN A 185 -17.88 -14.93 -12.49
CA GLN A 185 -19.23 -14.42 -12.74
C GLN A 185 -20.18 -15.61 -12.93
N ASN A 186 -20.89 -15.98 -11.88
CA ASN A 186 -21.97 -16.95 -11.96
C ASN A 186 -23.26 -16.23 -12.37
N ASN A 187 -23.54 -16.20 -13.68
CA ASN A 187 -24.67 -15.45 -14.25
C ASN A 187 -26.07 -16.06 -13.94
N TYR A 188 -26.13 -17.24 -13.36
CA TYR A 188 -27.36 -17.99 -13.13
C TYR A 188 -28.00 -17.77 -11.74
N THR A 189 -27.40 -16.96 -10.87
CA THR A 189 -27.91 -16.69 -9.53
C THR A 189 -28.55 -15.31 -9.43
N GLN A 190 -29.45 -15.10 -8.46
CA GLN A 190 -30.00 -13.78 -8.11
C GLN A 190 -28.99 -12.88 -7.42
N TYR A 191 -27.78 -13.37 -7.20
CA TYR A 191 -26.71 -12.69 -6.49
C TYR A 191 -25.50 -12.49 -7.38
N VAL A 192 -24.78 -11.40 -7.10
CA VAL A 192 -23.40 -11.19 -7.57
C VAL A 192 -22.48 -11.66 -6.47
N GLU A 193 -21.43 -12.42 -6.83
CA GLU A 193 -20.39 -12.86 -5.91
C GLU A 193 -19.04 -12.28 -6.35
N GLN A 194 -18.30 -11.72 -5.40
CA GLN A 194 -16.94 -11.24 -5.59
C GLN A 194 -16.02 -11.94 -4.59
N GLU A 195 -14.93 -12.49 -5.09
CA GLU A 195 -13.98 -13.23 -4.28
C GLU A 195 -12.59 -12.58 -4.38
N ILE A 196 -11.96 -12.36 -3.22
CA ILE A 196 -10.58 -11.91 -3.10
C ILE A 196 -9.83 -12.94 -2.26
N LYS A 197 -8.69 -13.40 -2.76
CA LYS A 197 -7.87 -14.40 -2.09
C LYS A 197 -6.51 -13.86 -1.69
N TYR A 198 -6.04 -14.29 -0.54
CA TYR A 198 -4.72 -13.99 -0.01
C TYR A 198 -4.04 -15.30 0.45
N LEU A 199 -2.73 -15.32 0.38
CA LEU A 199 -1.92 -16.25 1.16
C LEU A 199 -1.42 -15.53 2.40
N LEU A 200 -1.73 -16.08 3.57
CA LEU A 200 -1.31 -15.57 4.86
C LEU A 200 -0.24 -16.51 5.43
N PHE A 201 0.87 -15.94 5.93
CA PHE A 201 1.96 -16.68 6.55
C PHE A 201 2.10 -16.20 7.99
N PRO A 202 1.69 -16.98 9.00
CA PRO A 202 1.80 -16.57 10.40
C PRO A 202 3.26 -16.35 10.79
N GLN A 203 3.54 -15.23 11.46
CA GLN A 203 4.88 -14.86 11.92
C GLN A 203 5.09 -15.17 13.41
N LYS A 204 4.04 -15.57 14.12
CA LYS A 204 4.08 -15.82 15.55
C LYS A 204 3.20 -17.01 15.92
N ALA A 205 3.71 -17.88 16.81
CA ALA A 205 2.94 -18.98 17.37
C ALA A 205 1.93 -18.50 18.42
N GLY A 206 0.86 -19.26 18.58
CA GLY A 206 -0.23 -19.01 19.52
C GLY A 206 -1.60 -19.02 18.87
N LYS A 207 -2.61 -18.67 19.65
CA LYS A 207 -3.97 -18.45 19.12
C LYS A 207 -4.05 -17.05 18.51
N ILE A 208 -4.40 -16.98 17.24
CA ILE A 208 -4.55 -15.73 16.49
C ILE A 208 -5.98 -15.67 15.97
N THR A 209 -6.67 -14.57 16.22
CA THR A 209 -8.03 -14.34 15.70
C THR A 209 -7.94 -13.41 14.49
N LEU A 210 -8.46 -13.86 13.35
CA LEU A 210 -8.76 -12.99 12.21
C LEU A 210 -10.08 -12.29 12.52
N GLU A 211 -10.01 -10.99 12.78
CA GLU A 211 -11.15 -10.17 13.13
C GLU A 211 -12.11 -10.01 11.96
N PRO A 212 -13.42 -9.72 12.21
CA PRO A 212 -14.37 -9.47 11.16
C PRO A 212 -13.93 -8.32 10.25
N LEU A 213 -14.04 -8.54 8.94
CA LEU A 213 -13.81 -7.50 7.93
C LEU A 213 -15.10 -6.72 7.67
N LYS A 214 -14.94 -5.46 7.24
CA LYS A 214 -16.03 -4.54 6.94
C LYS A 214 -16.01 -4.14 5.48
N ILE A 215 -17.17 -4.13 4.83
CA ILE A 215 -17.41 -3.47 3.55
C ILE A 215 -18.52 -2.44 3.74
N GLY A 216 -18.27 -1.20 3.34
CA GLY A 216 -19.30 -0.17 3.22
C GLY A 216 -20.00 -0.30 1.88
N VAL A 217 -21.31 -0.55 1.90
CA VAL A 217 -22.12 -0.64 0.67
C VAL A 217 -22.92 0.63 0.53
N LYS A 218 -22.62 1.44 -0.48
CA LYS A 218 -23.34 2.66 -0.78
C LYS A 218 -24.39 2.41 -1.85
N THR A 219 -25.66 2.58 -1.50
CA THR A 219 -26.80 2.38 -2.39
C THR A 219 -27.57 3.67 -2.63
N VAL A 220 -28.33 3.72 -3.72
CA VAL A 220 -29.30 4.81 -3.95
C VAL A 220 -30.42 4.71 -2.91
N LYS A 221 -30.77 5.85 -2.29
CA LYS A 221 -31.85 5.89 -1.31
C LYS A 221 -33.20 5.68 -1.98
N SER A 222 -33.94 4.65 -1.56
CA SER A 222 -35.27 4.37 -2.07
C SER A 222 -36.25 5.52 -1.82
N GLY A 223 -37.08 5.84 -2.81
CA GLY A 223 -38.14 6.85 -2.67
C GLY A 223 -37.82 8.23 -3.25
N TYR A 224 -36.62 8.47 -3.77
CA TYR A 224 -36.23 9.72 -4.42
C TYR A 224 -36.21 9.59 -5.96
N GLY A 225 -37.27 9.07 -6.55
CA GLY A 225 -37.48 9.07 -7.99
C GLY A 225 -38.20 10.32 -8.44
N GLY A 226 -37.52 11.27 -9.10
CA GLY A 226 -38.19 12.32 -9.87
C GLY A 226 -38.16 13.74 -9.31
N GLY A 227 -37.17 14.13 -8.50
CA GLY A 227 -36.99 15.53 -8.07
C GLY A 227 -35.72 16.15 -8.66
N PHE A 228 -35.68 17.48 -8.75
CA PHE A 228 -34.55 18.31 -9.16
C PHE A 228 -33.40 18.24 -8.12
N TYR A 229 -32.77 17.08 -7.95
CA TYR A 229 -31.63 16.95 -7.05
C TYR A 229 -30.34 16.98 -7.84
N ILE A 230 -29.43 17.87 -7.43
CA ILE A 230 -28.07 17.98 -7.99
C ILE A 230 -27.23 16.72 -7.66
N THR A 231 -27.57 16.05 -6.57
CA THR A 231 -26.93 14.80 -6.15
C THR A 231 -27.99 13.75 -5.79
N THR A 232 -27.82 12.51 -6.25
CA THR A 232 -28.67 11.39 -5.86
C THR A 232 -28.42 11.06 -4.38
N PRO A 233 -29.44 11.12 -3.49
CA PRO A 233 -29.26 10.74 -2.10
C PRO A 233 -28.86 9.27 -1.99
N THR A 234 -27.86 8.99 -1.17
CA THR A 234 -27.35 7.65 -0.97
C THR A 234 -27.35 7.28 0.50
N ASP A 235 -27.55 5.98 0.78
CA ASP A 235 -27.38 5.40 2.10
C ASP A 235 -26.14 4.50 2.10
N THR A 236 -25.42 4.45 3.23
CA THR A 236 -24.25 3.57 3.39
C THR A 236 -24.55 2.54 4.47
N THR A 237 -24.50 1.27 4.09
CA THR A 237 -24.66 0.14 4.99
C THR A 237 -23.32 -0.54 5.24
N ALA A 238 -22.93 -0.68 6.52
CA ALA A 238 -21.77 -1.45 6.92
C ALA A 238 -22.11 -2.92 6.99
N VAL A 239 -21.39 -3.76 6.23
CA VAL A 239 -21.55 -5.22 6.21
C VAL A 239 -20.29 -5.84 6.80
N TYR A 240 -20.47 -6.69 7.82
CA TYR A 240 -19.38 -7.34 8.55
C TYR A 240 -19.35 -8.84 8.29
N SER A 241 -18.12 -9.38 8.18
CA SER A 241 -17.90 -10.83 8.07
C SER A 241 -17.96 -11.54 9.43
N ASN A 242 -17.87 -12.86 9.39
CA ASN A 242 -17.52 -13.69 10.56
C ASN A 242 -16.07 -13.42 10.98
N LYS A 243 -15.71 -13.85 12.19
CA LYS A 243 -14.32 -14.00 12.66
C LYS A 243 -13.82 -15.43 12.46
N ILE A 244 -12.51 -15.64 12.48
CA ILE A 244 -11.89 -16.97 12.43
C ILE A 244 -10.77 -17.04 13.48
N ASP A 245 -10.79 -18.08 14.30
CA ASP A 245 -9.72 -18.37 15.23
C ASP A 245 -8.77 -19.41 14.60
N LEU A 246 -7.48 -19.11 14.64
CA LEU A 246 -6.37 -19.95 14.17
C LEU A 246 -5.53 -20.42 15.35
N ASN A 247 -5.02 -21.63 15.25
CA ASN A 247 -4.05 -22.21 16.20
C ASN A 247 -2.70 -22.37 15.47
N VAL A 248 -1.77 -21.49 15.78
CA VAL A 248 -0.45 -21.48 15.15
C VAL A 248 0.56 -22.15 16.05
N GLN A 249 1.14 -23.26 15.59
CA GLN A 249 2.19 -24.00 16.29
C GLN A 249 3.56 -23.42 15.94
N SER A 250 4.49 -23.47 16.91
CA SER A 250 5.89 -23.14 16.63
C SER A 250 6.55 -24.25 15.82
N LEU A 251 7.47 -23.87 14.94
CA LEU A 251 8.39 -24.84 14.35
C LEU A 251 9.34 -25.43 15.41
N PRO A 252 9.94 -26.61 15.16
CA PRO A 252 11.01 -27.13 16.01
C PRO A 252 12.14 -26.09 16.20
N LYS A 253 12.86 -26.20 17.31
CA LYS A 253 13.95 -25.26 17.63
C LYS A 253 14.98 -25.19 16.50
N ASN A 254 15.40 -23.99 16.15
CA ASN A 254 16.38 -23.67 15.09
C ASN A 254 15.94 -24.01 13.66
N ILE A 255 14.67 -24.26 13.43
CA ILE A 255 14.11 -24.46 12.08
C ILE A 255 13.24 -23.26 11.71
N ASN A 256 13.57 -22.61 10.59
CA ASN A 256 12.81 -21.47 10.04
C ASN A 256 12.02 -21.85 8.78
N LEU A 257 12.43 -22.93 8.10
CA LEU A 257 11.80 -23.37 6.86
C LEU A 257 10.75 -24.45 7.12
N ILE A 258 9.60 -24.31 6.48
CA ILE A 258 8.52 -25.31 6.43
C ILE A 258 8.09 -25.54 4.99
N GLY A 259 8.07 -26.80 4.56
CA GLY A 259 7.67 -27.11 3.19
C GLY A 259 8.27 -28.40 2.68
N ASP A 260 8.65 -28.37 1.40
CA ASP A 260 9.27 -29.48 0.67
C ASP A 260 10.30 -28.85 -0.29
N PHE A 261 11.60 -29.06 0.00
CA PHE A 261 12.70 -28.38 -0.69
C PHE A 261 13.71 -29.37 -1.26
N THR A 262 14.34 -28.95 -2.35
CA THR A 262 15.49 -29.63 -2.95
C THR A 262 16.64 -28.66 -3.10
N ILE A 263 17.88 -29.20 -3.08
CA ILE A 263 19.10 -28.41 -3.22
C ILE A 263 19.99 -29.03 -4.27
N GLU A 264 20.56 -28.20 -5.13
CA GLU A 264 21.52 -28.59 -6.16
C GLU A 264 22.69 -27.61 -6.16
N SER A 265 23.85 -28.10 -6.58
CA SER A 265 25.01 -27.24 -6.80
C SER A 265 25.81 -27.67 -8.02
N THR A 266 26.47 -26.69 -8.63
CA THR A 266 27.33 -26.91 -9.80
C THR A 266 28.60 -26.07 -9.69
N ILE A 267 29.68 -26.57 -10.28
CA ILE A 267 30.92 -25.82 -10.52
C ILE A 267 31.17 -25.71 -12.03
N ASP A 268 31.89 -24.68 -12.45
CA ASP A 268 32.27 -24.50 -13.84
C ASP A 268 33.50 -25.35 -14.22
N LYS A 269 34.39 -25.62 -13.26
CA LYS A 269 35.63 -26.39 -13.45
C LYS A 269 36.15 -26.91 -12.13
N ASP A 270 36.83 -28.05 -12.15
CA ASP A 270 37.44 -28.71 -11.00
C ASP A 270 38.98 -28.59 -10.98
N VAL A 271 39.59 -28.06 -12.04
CA VAL A 271 41.03 -27.78 -12.15
C VAL A 271 41.22 -26.34 -12.58
N ILE A 272 41.98 -25.56 -11.82
CA ILE A 272 42.32 -24.18 -12.06
C ILE A 272 43.80 -23.90 -11.99
N ASN A 273 44.30 -22.79 -12.54
CA ASN A 273 45.62 -22.31 -12.24
C ASN A 273 45.60 -21.37 -11.03
N GLN A 274 46.72 -21.25 -10.36
CA GLN A 274 46.86 -20.31 -9.25
C GLN A 274 46.47 -18.88 -9.67
N GLY A 275 45.51 -18.28 -8.95
CA GLY A 275 44.96 -16.97 -9.22
C GLY A 275 43.69 -16.97 -10.10
N ASP A 276 43.30 -18.13 -10.66
CA ASP A 276 42.01 -18.26 -11.34
C ASP A 276 40.90 -18.49 -10.30
N ALA A 277 39.67 -18.15 -10.65
CA ALA A 277 38.50 -18.41 -9.81
C ALA A 277 37.69 -19.61 -10.30
N VAL A 278 37.10 -20.36 -9.36
CA VAL A 278 36.04 -21.33 -9.62
C VAL A 278 34.71 -20.67 -9.36
N SER A 279 33.77 -20.81 -10.29
CA SER A 279 32.39 -20.39 -10.10
C SER A 279 31.57 -21.53 -9.50
N TYR A 280 31.11 -21.37 -8.25
CA TYR A 280 30.22 -22.31 -7.58
C TYR A 280 28.82 -21.71 -7.51
N LYS A 281 27.84 -22.41 -8.08
CA LYS A 281 26.44 -22.00 -8.12
C LYS A 281 25.61 -22.92 -7.24
N LEU A 282 24.89 -22.32 -6.27
CA LEU A 282 23.92 -22.97 -5.40
C LEU A 282 22.51 -22.68 -5.90
N TYR A 283 21.68 -23.71 -5.98
CA TYR A 283 20.29 -23.63 -6.38
C TYR A 283 19.42 -24.41 -5.40
N ILE A 284 18.46 -23.73 -4.76
CA ILE A 284 17.48 -24.33 -3.87
C ILE A 284 16.11 -24.01 -4.44
N GLN A 285 15.25 -25.00 -4.54
CA GLN A 285 13.86 -24.81 -4.97
C GLN A 285 12.92 -25.64 -4.11
N GLY A 286 11.67 -25.17 -4.03
CA GLY A 286 10.67 -25.94 -3.29
C GLY A 286 9.37 -25.19 -3.09
N ARG A 287 8.47 -25.87 -2.40
CA ARG A 287 7.17 -25.34 -1.99
C ARG A 287 7.17 -25.13 -0.49
N GLY A 288 6.96 -23.90 -0.06
CA GLY A 288 7.02 -23.49 1.33
C GLY A 288 7.49 -22.05 1.45
N ASN A 289 7.88 -21.65 2.64
CA ASN A 289 8.32 -20.28 2.97
C ASN A 289 9.78 -20.01 2.57
N ILE A 290 10.12 -20.18 1.29
CA ILE A 290 11.49 -19.98 0.75
C ILE A 290 12.05 -18.58 1.08
N ASP A 291 11.20 -17.58 1.33
CA ASP A 291 11.61 -16.22 1.69
C ASP A 291 12.29 -16.17 3.05
N ASP A 292 11.97 -17.11 3.96
CA ASP A 292 12.55 -17.22 5.30
C ASP A 292 13.89 -17.94 5.30
N LEU A 293 14.39 -18.40 4.12
CA LEU A 293 15.72 -18.95 3.99
C LEU A 293 16.76 -17.86 4.26
N ASP A 294 17.61 -18.11 5.26
CA ASP A 294 18.72 -17.24 5.58
C ASP A 294 19.74 -17.18 4.43
N GLU A 295 20.53 -16.11 4.40
CA GLU A 295 21.61 -15.97 3.43
C GLU A 295 22.66 -17.06 3.67
N VAL A 296 22.81 -17.95 2.69
CA VAL A 296 23.81 -19.03 2.77
C VAL A 296 25.19 -18.42 2.66
N LYS A 297 26.04 -18.67 3.65
CA LYS A 297 27.45 -18.25 3.70
C LYS A 297 28.33 -19.47 3.46
N LEU A 298 29.37 -19.26 2.67
CA LEU A 298 30.40 -20.28 2.41
C LEU A 298 31.70 -19.77 3.01
N ASP A 299 32.35 -20.60 3.80
CA ASP A 299 33.67 -20.35 4.36
C ASP A 299 34.60 -21.55 4.06
N ILE A 300 35.71 -21.29 3.40
CA ILE A 300 36.68 -22.31 3.00
C ILE A 300 38.06 -21.80 3.40
N PRO A 301 38.79 -22.55 4.25
CA PRO A 301 40.11 -22.13 4.70
C PRO A 301 41.10 -21.89 3.53
N ASN A 302 41.93 -20.89 3.68
CA ASN A 302 42.98 -20.50 2.70
C ASN A 302 42.45 -20.10 1.30
N THR A 303 41.19 -19.72 1.19
CA THR A 303 40.60 -19.23 -0.05
C THR A 303 40.10 -17.80 0.10
N THR A 304 39.95 -17.11 -1.02
CA THR A 304 39.23 -15.82 -1.09
C THR A 304 37.91 -16.06 -1.81
N ILE A 305 36.82 -15.74 -1.12
CA ILE A 305 35.46 -15.96 -1.65
C ILE A 305 34.82 -14.60 -1.93
N TYR A 306 34.40 -14.41 -3.16
CA TYR A 306 33.54 -13.31 -3.57
C TYR A 306 32.15 -13.86 -3.82
N ASP A 307 31.13 -13.35 -3.13
CA ASP A 307 29.76 -13.79 -3.30
C ASP A 307 28.89 -12.67 -3.85
N ASN A 308 28.02 -13.02 -4.78
CA ASN A 308 26.98 -12.15 -5.27
C ASN A 308 25.77 -12.21 -4.32
N PRO A 309 24.96 -11.13 -4.22
CA PRO A 309 23.69 -11.21 -3.51
C PRO A 309 22.85 -12.39 -4.02
N SER A 310 22.19 -13.09 -3.12
CA SER A 310 21.29 -14.17 -3.50
C SER A 310 20.10 -13.64 -4.31
N LYS A 311 19.62 -14.42 -5.26
CA LYS A 311 18.42 -14.16 -6.03
C LYS A 311 17.31 -15.09 -5.54
N LYS A 312 16.25 -14.51 -4.96
CA LYS A 312 15.04 -15.22 -4.59
C LYS A 312 13.94 -14.90 -5.61
N GLU A 313 13.37 -15.93 -6.20
CA GLU A 313 12.20 -15.84 -7.07
C GLU A 313 11.12 -16.72 -6.50
N TYR A 314 9.91 -16.20 -6.41
CA TYR A 314 8.77 -16.93 -5.88
C TYR A 314 7.67 -17.05 -6.92
N ASN A 315 6.96 -18.14 -6.86
CA ASN A 315 5.80 -18.41 -7.69
C ASN A 315 4.64 -18.96 -6.86
N ILE A 316 3.46 -18.80 -7.41
CA ILE A 316 2.25 -19.37 -6.86
C ILE A 316 1.64 -20.20 -7.98
N GLU A 317 1.65 -21.52 -7.80
CA GLU A 317 1.05 -22.46 -8.73
C GLU A 317 0.01 -23.31 -8.01
N ASN A 318 -1.21 -23.38 -8.54
CA ASN A 318 -2.32 -24.11 -7.93
C ASN A 318 -2.54 -23.70 -6.45
N ASN A 319 -2.50 -22.39 -6.17
CA ASN A 319 -2.60 -21.79 -4.84
C ASN A 319 -1.52 -22.28 -3.84
N ARG A 320 -0.43 -22.87 -4.33
CA ARG A 320 0.70 -23.27 -3.49
C ARG A 320 1.86 -22.31 -3.70
N TYR A 321 2.31 -21.77 -2.59
CA TYR A 321 3.47 -20.88 -2.55
C TYR A 321 4.76 -21.67 -2.60
N GLY A 322 5.74 -21.17 -3.31
CA GLY A 322 7.07 -21.71 -3.40
C GLY A 322 7.98 -20.80 -4.21
N GLY A 323 9.16 -21.27 -4.50
CA GLY A 323 10.12 -20.47 -5.27
C GLY A 323 11.47 -21.11 -5.41
N THR A 324 12.42 -20.26 -5.77
CA THR A 324 13.82 -20.62 -5.96
C THR A 324 14.73 -19.63 -5.25
N TYR A 325 15.82 -20.14 -4.73
CA TYR A 325 16.94 -19.38 -4.21
C TYR A 325 18.17 -19.72 -5.04
N THR A 326 18.83 -18.74 -5.62
CA THR A 326 20.06 -18.92 -6.39
C THR A 326 21.15 -18.03 -5.83
N LYS A 327 22.33 -18.59 -5.58
CA LYS A 327 23.52 -17.86 -5.18
C LYS A 327 24.74 -18.33 -5.92
N THR A 328 25.61 -17.41 -6.31
CA THR A 328 26.84 -17.70 -7.04
C THR A 328 28.03 -17.16 -6.26
N TYR A 329 29.04 -17.98 -6.10
CA TYR A 329 30.31 -17.66 -5.44
C TYR A 329 31.43 -17.77 -6.46
N SER A 330 32.41 -16.87 -6.36
CA SER A 330 33.68 -16.97 -7.08
C SER A 330 34.77 -17.24 -6.05
N ILE A 331 35.38 -18.41 -6.12
CA ILE A 331 36.31 -18.92 -5.11
C ILE A 331 37.72 -18.99 -5.71
N ILE A 332 38.69 -18.35 -5.08
CA ILE A 332 40.10 -18.34 -5.48
C ILE A 332 40.93 -18.99 -4.40
N GLY A 333 41.60 -20.09 -4.73
CA GLY A 333 42.54 -20.80 -3.87
C GLY A 333 43.97 -20.62 -4.33
N LYS A 334 44.93 -20.67 -3.40
CA LYS A 334 46.36 -20.71 -3.71
C LYS A 334 46.86 -22.14 -3.89
N ASP A 335 46.25 -23.08 -3.18
CA ASP A 335 46.55 -24.49 -3.16
C ASP A 335 45.26 -25.27 -3.38
N ASP A 336 45.33 -26.59 -3.52
CA ASP A 336 44.16 -27.47 -3.61
C ASP A 336 43.22 -27.23 -2.44
N PHE A 337 41.93 -27.16 -2.73
CA PHE A 337 40.90 -26.94 -1.71
C PHE A 337 39.64 -27.74 -2.01
N THR A 338 38.80 -27.87 -0.98
CA THR A 338 37.50 -28.53 -1.11
C THR A 338 36.38 -27.58 -0.80
N ILE A 339 35.38 -27.51 -1.70
CA ILE A 339 34.14 -26.85 -1.42
C ILE A 339 33.25 -27.80 -0.63
N PRO A 340 32.92 -27.50 0.64
CA PRO A 340 32.18 -28.44 1.49
C PRO A 340 30.73 -28.58 1.05
N SER A 341 30.08 -29.66 1.46
CA SER A 341 28.64 -29.83 1.34
C SER A 341 27.93 -28.79 2.17
N ILE A 342 26.96 -28.10 1.55
CA ILE A 342 26.05 -27.16 2.22
C ILE A 342 24.81 -27.93 2.63
N GLU A 343 24.43 -27.81 3.90
CA GLU A 343 23.24 -28.47 4.47
C GLU A 343 22.17 -27.43 4.81
N ILE A 344 20.91 -27.72 4.42
CA ILE A 344 19.73 -26.94 4.77
C ILE A 344 18.72 -27.85 5.46
N GLN A 345 18.19 -27.39 6.58
CA GLN A 345 17.16 -28.11 7.33
C GLN A 345 15.82 -27.42 7.18
N TYR A 346 14.77 -28.21 7.05
CA TYR A 346 13.40 -27.74 7.00
C TYR A 346 12.46 -28.73 7.69
N PHE A 347 11.32 -28.23 8.13
CA PHE A 347 10.25 -29.04 8.69
C PHE A 347 9.31 -29.52 7.58
N ASP A 348 9.20 -30.85 7.40
CA ASP A 348 8.23 -31.47 6.51
C ASP A 348 6.93 -31.79 7.28
N LYS A 349 5.90 -31.00 7.04
CA LYS A 349 4.61 -31.19 7.71
C LYS A 349 3.96 -32.57 7.42
N LYS A 350 4.23 -33.17 6.25
CA LYS A 350 3.62 -34.45 5.85
C LYS A 350 4.10 -35.60 6.73
N THR A 351 5.40 -35.58 7.06
CA THR A 351 6.03 -36.59 7.93
C THR A 351 6.12 -36.13 9.37
N SER A 352 5.91 -34.84 9.63
CA SER A 352 6.13 -34.18 10.93
C SER A 352 7.57 -34.28 11.43
N ASP A 353 8.53 -34.37 10.52
CA ASP A 353 9.94 -34.52 10.80
C ASP A 353 10.78 -33.37 10.25
N ILE A 354 11.97 -33.20 10.83
CA ILE A 354 13.02 -32.34 10.29
C ILE A 354 13.76 -33.11 9.20
N LYS A 355 13.76 -32.57 7.99
CA LYS A 355 14.56 -33.10 6.88
C LYS A 355 15.77 -32.23 6.61
N THR A 356 16.86 -32.90 6.24
CA THR A 356 18.10 -32.26 5.82
C THR A 356 18.36 -32.57 4.35
N ILE A 357 18.52 -31.53 3.56
CA ILE A 357 18.98 -31.61 2.17
C ILE A 357 20.41 -31.08 2.09
N LYS A 358 21.23 -31.66 1.20
CA LYS A 358 22.64 -31.28 1.09
C LYS A 358 23.16 -31.33 -0.33
N THR A 359 24.15 -30.48 -0.60
CA THR A 359 24.87 -30.46 -1.87
C THR A 359 25.97 -31.54 -1.90
N LYS A 360 26.52 -31.74 -3.08
CA LYS A 360 27.75 -32.49 -3.23
C LYS A 360 28.93 -31.68 -2.71
N GLU A 361 29.98 -32.38 -2.32
CA GLU A 361 31.32 -31.84 -2.06
C GLU A 361 32.11 -31.80 -3.38
N TYR A 362 32.96 -30.79 -3.56
CA TYR A 362 33.80 -30.66 -4.75
C TYR A 362 35.25 -30.43 -4.37
N SER A 363 36.15 -31.30 -4.86
CA SER A 363 37.60 -31.14 -4.72
C SER A 363 38.14 -30.35 -5.91
N ILE A 364 38.82 -29.25 -5.65
CA ILE A 364 39.39 -28.35 -6.67
C ILE A 364 40.91 -28.49 -6.64
N LYS A 365 41.50 -28.80 -7.82
CA LYS A 365 42.95 -28.85 -8.01
C LYS A 365 43.45 -27.50 -8.51
N VAL A 366 44.53 -27.01 -7.88
CA VAL A 366 45.16 -25.74 -8.23
C VAL A 366 46.55 -26.01 -8.78
N ASN A 367 46.73 -25.85 -10.10
CA ASN A 367 48.06 -25.95 -10.71
C ASN A 367 48.90 -24.72 -10.33
N SER A 368 50.03 -24.97 -9.67
CA SER A 368 51.03 -23.92 -9.42
C SER A 368 51.52 -23.37 -10.75
N LYS A 369 51.56 -22.04 -10.91
CA LYS A 369 52.32 -21.45 -12.00
C LYS A 369 53.78 -21.80 -11.77
N ASN A 370 54.37 -22.64 -12.62
CA ASN A 370 55.82 -22.81 -12.69
C ASN A 370 56.39 -21.43 -13.05
N VAL A 371 56.76 -20.69 -12.02
CA VAL A 371 57.67 -19.56 -12.17
C VAL A 371 59.00 -20.22 -12.53
N LYS A 372 59.33 -20.28 -13.85
CA LYS A 372 60.72 -20.52 -14.25
C LYS A 372 61.51 -19.45 -13.54
N GLU A 373 62.22 -19.85 -12.45
CA GLU A 373 63.29 -19.04 -11.90
C GLU A 373 64.22 -18.67 -13.03
N VAL A 374 64.16 -17.47 -13.48
CA VAL A 374 65.23 -16.90 -14.30
C VAL A 374 66.39 -16.77 -13.33
N LYS A 375 67.29 -17.80 -13.29
CA LYS A 375 68.58 -17.66 -12.68
C LYS A 375 69.28 -16.48 -13.31
N LEU A 376 69.33 -15.38 -12.62
CA LEU A 376 70.26 -14.30 -12.92
C LEU A 376 71.67 -14.81 -12.64
N GLU A 377 72.38 -15.29 -13.67
CA GLU A 377 73.82 -15.46 -13.58
C GLU A 377 74.45 -14.07 -13.41
N ILE A 378 74.91 -13.81 -12.21
CA ILE A 378 75.76 -12.64 -11.88
C ILE A 378 77.13 -12.91 -12.51
N LEU A 379 77.38 -12.39 -13.72
CA LEU A 379 78.70 -12.27 -14.28
C LEU A 379 79.36 -11.03 -13.73
N ASP A 380 80.23 -11.24 -12.73
CA ASP A 380 81.22 -10.25 -12.31
C ASP A 380 82.24 -10.06 -13.43
N THR A 381 82.30 -8.88 -14.00
CA THR A 381 83.55 -8.13 -14.32
C THR A 381 83.23 -6.77 -15.00
N PRO A 382 83.93 -5.71 -14.67
CA PRO A 382 83.68 -4.41 -15.23
C PRO A 382 84.46 -4.22 -16.56
N LYS A 383 83.81 -4.03 -17.65
CA LYS A 383 84.42 -3.51 -18.89
C LYS A 383 83.60 -2.40 -19.49
N LYS A 384 84.26 -1.20 -19.35
CA LYS A 384 84.27 -0.05 -20.27
C LYS A 384 83.00 0.23 -21.09
N ILE A 385 82.35 1.31 -20.71
CA ILE A 385 81.24 1.96 -21.40
C ILE A 385 81.64 2.32 -22.82
N ILE A 386 81.01 1.67 -23.79
CA ILE A 386 80.89 2.15 -25.16
C ILE A 386 79.37 2.20 -25.39
N SER A 387 78.86 3.43 -25.53
CA SER A 387 77.43 3.66 -25.80
C SER A 387 77.04 3.05 -27.16
N PRO A 388 76.14 2.06 -27.17
CA PRO A 388 75.49 1.75 -28.43
C PRO A 388 74.31 2.68 -28.61
N LYS A 389 74.19 3.28 -29.78
CA LYS A 389 72.99 3.94 -30.26
C LYS A 389 71.83 2.97 -30.06
N ILE A 390 70.93 3.31 -29.14
CA ILE A 390 69.66 2.62 -29.01
C ILE A 390 68.80 2.98 -30.22
N ASN A 391 68.73 2.10 -31.18
CA ASN A 391 67.58 2.10 -32.10
C ASN A 391 66.36 1.65 -31.29
N THR A 392 65.69 2.61 -30.70
CA THR A 392 64.34 2.43 -30.17
C THR A 392 63.41 2.28 -31.35
N GLN A 393 63.19 1.03 -31.82
CA GLN A 393 61.92 0.77 -32.46
C GLN A 393 60.85 0.87 -31.37
N ILE A 394 60.27 2.03 -31.29
CA ILE A 394 59.01 2.25 -30.61
C ILE A 394 57.98 1.44 -31.42
N VAL A 395 57.64 0.27 -30.96
CA VAL A 395 56.39 -0.35 -31.35
C VAL A 395 55.29 0.53 -30.78
N THR A 396 54.94 1.55 -31.53
CA THR A 396 53.70 2.30 -31.33
C THR A 396 52.56 1.32 -31.68
N THR A 397 52.18 0.49 -30.72
CA THR A 397 50.80 -0.03 -30.74
C THR A 397 49.94 1.20 -30.57
N THR A 398 49.39 1.60 -31.67
CA THR A 398 48.58 2.80 -31.82
C THR A 398 47.46 2.78 -30.79
N ASP A 399 47.53 3.60 -29.79
CA ASP A 399 46.44 3.91 -28.86
C ASP A 399 45.18 4.44 -29.58
N ASN A 400 45.29 4.64 -30.89
CA ASN A 400 44.21 5.05 -31.76
C ASN A 400 43.03 4.07 -31.77
N GLU A 401 43.26 2.77 -31.65
CA GLU A 401 42.15 1.80 -31.57
C GLU A 401 41.40 1.92 -30.24
N LYS A 402 42.11 2.09 -29.14
CA LYS A 402 41.48 2.27 -27.81
C LYS A 402 40.73 3.60 -27.76
N ILE A 403 41.28 4.66 -28.33
CA ILE A 403 40.60 5.96 -28.44
C ILE A 403 39.39 5.83 -29.37
N PHE A 404 39.50 5.10 -30.46
CA PHE A 404 38.39 4.85 -31.39
C PHE A 404 37.24 4.10 -30.69
N TYR A 405 37.52 3.02 -29.96
CA TYR A 405 36.49 2.28 -29.19
C TYR A 405 35.92 3.12 -28.01
N PHE A 406 36.73 3.97 -27.39
CA PHE A 406 36.25 4.91 -26.34
C PHE A 406 35.30 5.96 -26.95
N ILE A 407 35.66 6.56 -28.10
CA ILE A 407 34.79 7.52 -28.79
C ILE A 407 33.53 6.84 -29.31
N LEU A 408 33.63 5.62 -29.83
CA LEU A 408 32.50 4.82 -30.31
C LEU A 408 31.57 4.47 -29.15
N GLY A 409 32.11 4.14 -27.96
CA GLY A 409 31.35 3.91 -26.73
C GLY A 409 30.63 5.17 -26.23
N LEU A 410 31.30 6.32 -26.30
CA LEU A 410 30.75 7.62 -25.87
C LEU A 410 29.62 8.07 -26.83
N LEU A 411 29.78 7.84 -28.15
CA LEU A 411 28.73 8.08 -29.15
C LEU A 411 27.50 7.19 -28.93
N ASN A 412 27.71 5.89 -28.69
CA ASN A 412 26.63 4.97 -28.37
C ASN A 412 25.94 5.34 -27.04
N GLY A 413 26.70 5.78 -26.04
CA GLY A 413 26.15 6.27 -24.77
C GLY A 413 25.30 7.53 -24.94
N MET A 414 25.72 8.48 -25.79
CA MET A 414 24.93 9.69 -26.09
C MET A 414 23.65 9.34 -26.90
N ILE A 415 23.73 8.41 -27.85
CA ILE A 415 22.55 7.93 -28.59
C ILE A 415 21.57 7.24 -27.63
N PHE A 416 22.08 6.42 -26.70
CA PHE A 416 21.25 5.74 -25.70
C PHE A 416 20.59 6.73 -24.72
N LEU A 417 21.33 7.74 -24.26
CA LEU A 417 20.78 8.84 -23.46
C LEU A 417 19.75 9.66 -24.25
N GLY A 418 20.01 9.93 -25.53
CA GLY A 418 19.06 10.57 -26.45
C GLY A 418 17.78 9.78 -26.60
N LEU A 419 17.88 8.45 -26.74
CA LEU A 419 16.73 7.54 -26.81
C LEU A 419 15.95 7.51 -25.49
N ILE A 420 16.61 7.52 -24.34
CA ILE A 420 15.95 7.58 -23.02
C ILE A 420 15.21 8.92 -22.86
N VAL A 421 15.83 10.05 -23.21
CA VAL A 421 15.19 11.37 -23.16
C VAL A 421 14.01 11.46 -24.14
N PHE A 422 14.18 10.90 -25.35
CA PHE A 422 13.13 10.83 -26.35
C PHE A 422 11.97 9.92 -25.92
N TRP A 423 12.27 8.78 -25.28
CA TRP A 423 11.28 7.89 -24.67
C TRP A 423 10.58 8.54 -23.48
N LYS A 424 11.32 9.21 -22.57
CA LYS A 424 10.72 9.99 -21.47
C LYS A 424 9.83 11.13 -21.98
N LYS A 425 10.18 11.79 -23.08
CA LYS A 425 9.31 12.77 -23.72
C LYS A 425 8.06 12.15 -24.38
N ARG A 426 8.17 10.93 -24.92
CA ARG A 426 7.01 10.22 -25.52
C ARG A 426 6.07 9.59 -24.49
N THR A 427 6.55 9.21 -23.30
CA THR A 427 5.73 8.54 -22.28
C THR A 427 4.99 9.49 -21.34
N LYS A 428 5.16 10.80 -21.46
CA LYS A 428 4.21 11.77 -20.88
C LYS A 428 2.97 11.93 -21.78
N LYS A 429 2.34 10.84 -22.20
CA LYS A 429 0.89 10.86 -22.44
C LYS A 429 0.28 11.06 -21.05
N VAL A 430 -0.24 12.26 -20.80
CA VAL A 430 -1.12 12.53 -19.67
C VAL A 430 -2.17 11.43 -19.71
N LYS A 431 -2.20 10.56 -18.68
CA LYS A 431 -3.30 9.60 -18.52
C LYS A 431 -4.55 10.46 -18.58
N GLU A 432 -5.45 10.14 -19.49
CA GLU A 432 -6.71 10.88 -19.64
C GLU A 432 -7.45 10.74 -18.31
N THR A 433 -7.44 11.80 -17.49
CA THR A 433 -8.18 11.81 -16.23
C THR A 433 -9.67 11.77 -16.54
N PRO A 434 -10.52 11.19 -15.68
CA PRO A 434 -11.97 11.19 -15.86
C PRO A 434 -12.53 12.58 -16.14
N LEU A 435 -11.99 13.60 -15.50
CA LEU A 435 -12.35 15.00 -15.74
C LEU A 435 -12.03 15.45 -17.17
N LEU A 436 -10.83 15.19 -17.68
CA LEU A 436 -10.44 15.58 -19.03
C LEU A 436 -11.29 14.86 -20.10
N TYR A 437 -11.65 13.60 -19.83
CA TYR A 437 -12.58 12.84 -20.67
C TYR A 437 -13.96 13.51 -20.71
N ASN A 438 -14.52 13.89 -19.56
CA ASN A 438 -15.81 14.56 -19.46
C ASN A 438 -15.79 15.94 -20.14
N ILE A 439 -14.74 16.73 -19.97
CA ILE A 439 -14.53 18.02 -20.64
C ILE A 439 -14.55 17.85 -22.18
N LYS A 440 -13.87 16.84 -22.70
CA LYS A 440 -13.85 16.56 -24.13
C LYS A 440 -15.22 16.11 -24.66
N LYS A 441 -15.99 15.38 -23.86
CA LYS A 441 -17.31 14.85 -24.21
C LYS A 441 -18.40 15.89 -24.17
N ALA A 442 -18.27 16.96 -23.38
CA ALA A 442 -19.25 18.04 -23.28
C ALA A 442 -19.54 18.66 -24.66
N LYS A 443 -20.81 18.68 -25.07
CA LYS A 443 -21.26 19.16 -26.39
C LYS A 443 -21.74 20.61 -26.38
N THR A 444 -22.12 21.11 -25.21
CA THR A 444 -22.65 22.47 -25.02
C THR A 444 -21.85 23.22 -23.95
N PRO A 445 -21.86 24.60 -23.97
CA PRO A 445 -21.21 25.38 -22.92
C PRO A 445 -21.82 25.10 -21.53
N GLU A 446 -23.15 24.86 -21.46
CA GLU A 446 -23.82 24.54 -20.19
C GLU A 446 -23.38 23.19 -19.60
N GLU A 447 -23.15 22.19 -20.46
CA GLU A 447 -22.58 20.91 -20.00
C GLU A 447 -21.16 21.08 -19.43
N LEU A 448 -20.33 21.86 -20.14
CA LEU A 448 -18.96 22.11 -19.67
C LEU A 448 -18.94 22.99 -18.42
N PHE A 449 -19.81 24.01 -18.36
CA PHE A 449 -19.98 24.83 -17.17
C PHE A 449 -20.32 24.01 -15.93
N LYS A 450 -21.30 23.09 -16.03
CA LYS A 450 -21.67 22.18 -14.93
C LYS A 450 -20.51 21.30 -14.48
N ILE A 451 -19.69 20.80 -15.40
CA ILE A 451 -18.52 19.95 -15.07
C ILE A 451 -17.46 20.77 -14.32
N LEU A 452 -17.22 22.02 -14.72
CA LEU A 452 -16.17 22.86 -14.16
C LEU A 452 -16.60 23.66 -12.92
N LEU A 453 -17.91 23.87 -12.71
CA LEU A 453 -18.44 24.65 -11.58
C LEU A 453 -18.01 24.09 -10.20
N VAL A 454 -17.81 22.79 -10.10
CA VAL A 454 -17.32 22.11 -8.87
C VAL A 454 -15.91 22.57 -8.49
N TYR A 455 -15.15 23.11 -9.43
CA TYR A 455 -13.77 23.55 -9.28
C TYR A 455 -13.61 25.07 -9.22
N ILE A 456 -14.69 25.81 -8.96
CA ILE A 456 -14.65 27.27 -8.78
C ILE A 456 -13.84 27.65 -7.54
N ASN A 457 -13.09 28.76 -7.59
CA ASN A 457 -12.18 29.25 -6.54
C ASN A 457 -10.92 28.40 -6.30
N ILE A 458 -10.55 27.52 -7.23
CA ILE A 458 -9.31 26.74 -7.16
C ILE A 458 -8.15 27.46 -7.87
N ASP A 459 -8.41 28.06 -9.03
CA ASP A 459 -7.41 28.79 -9.83
C ASP A 459 -8.08 29.94 -10.60
N GLU A 460 -7.44 31.09 -10.60
CA GLU A 460 -7.99 32.31 -11.21
C GLU A 460 -8.23 32.18 -12.72
N GLU A 461 -7.39 31.42 -13.44
CA GLU A 461 -7.58 31.16 -14.88
C GLU A 461 -8.76 30.23 -15.12
N LEU A 462 -8.94 29.23 -14.23
CA LEU A 462 -10.10 28.33 -14.28
C LEU A 462 -11.40 29.08 -14.03
N ASP A 463 -11.44 29.98 -13.06
CA ASP A 463 -12.62 30.80 -12.75
C ASP A 463 -13.00 31.70 -13.92
N LYS A 464 -12.03 32.32 -14.59
CA LYS A 464 -12.30 33.11 -15.84
C LYS A 464 -12.93 32.26 -16.93
N ILE A 465 -12.52 31.00 -17.08
CA ILE A 465 -13.13 30.07 -18.05
C ILE A 465 -14.56 29.73 -17.62
N ILE A 466 -14.80 29.46 -16.36
CA ILE A 466 -16.14 29.13 -15.83
C ILE A 466 -17.09 30.28 -16.04
N TYR A 467 -16.74 31.53 -15.67
CA TYR A 467 -17.55 32.70 -15.87
C TYR A 467 -17.80 33.01 -17.36
N LYS A 468 -16.81 32.75 -18.22
CA LYS A 468 -16.98 32.92 -19.67
C LYS A 468 -18.00 31.95 -20.26
N LEU A 469 -17.99 30.68 -19.78
CA LEU A 469 -18.91 29.63 -20.25
C LEU A 469 -20.37 29.94 -19.94
N GLU A 470 -20.68 30.70 -18.88
CA GLU A 470 -22.04 31.08 -18.48
C GLU A 470 -22.77 31.89 -19.58
N ASN A 471 -22.03 32.71 -20.34
CA ASN A 471 -22.59 33.63 -21.35
C ASN A 471 -22.18 33.24 -22.79
N LEU A 472 -21.56 32.08 -23.01
CA LEU A 472 -21.05 31.70 -24.32
C LEU A 472 -22.13 31.05 -25.20
N SER A 473 -22.31 31.54 -26.42
CA SER A 473 -23.21 30.89 -27.37
C SER A 473 -22.64 29.56 -27.90
N LEU A 474 -23.50 28.65 -28.36
CA LEU A 474 -23.08 27.33 -28.87
C LEU A 474 -22.10 27.43 -30.07
N SER A 475 -22.24 28.48 -30.90
CA SER A 475 -21.37 28.73 -32.05
C SER A 475 -19.95 29.17 -31.62
N GLU A 476 -19.85 30.02 -30.63
CA GLU A 476 -18.61 30.50 -30.04
C GLU A 476 -17.93 29.38 -29.25
N TYR A 477 -18.71 28.58 -28.48
CA TYR A 477 -18.20 27.42 -27.76
C TYR A 477 -17.48 26.43 -28.68
N LYS A 478 -18.04 26.10 -29.86
CA LYS A 478 -17.40 25.19 -30.82
C LYS A 478 -16.02 25.69 -31.29
N LYS A 479 -15.85 27.03 -31.41
CA LYS A 479 -14.57 27.64 -31.79
C LYS A 479 -13.58 27.65 -30.64
N GLU A 480 -14.03 27.91 -29.41
CA GLU A 480 -13.17 28.07 -28.25
C GLU A 480 -12.87 26.77 -27.50
N LYS A 481 -13.65 25.71 -27.70
CA LYS A 481 -13.51 24.44 -26.99
C LYS A 481 -12.09 23.86 -27.01
N VAL A 482 -11.38 23.96 -28.14
CA VAL A 482 -10.00 23.47 -28.28
C VAL A 482 -9.05 24.28 -27.40
N SER A 483 -9.24 25.61 -27.31
CA SER A 483 -8.45 26.49 -26.46
C SER A 483 -8.71 26.17 -24.98
N ILE A 484 -9.97 26.02 -24.58
CA ILE A 484 -10.36 25.63 -23.22
C ILE A 484 -9.72 24.30 -22.81
N ILE A 485 -9.78 23.29 -23.67
CA ILE A 485 -9.13 21.99 -23.41
C ILE A 485 -7.61 22.14 -23.25
N LYS A 486 -6.98 23.05 -24.02
CA LYS A 486 -5.54 23.31 -23.91
C LYS A 486 -5.19 23.94 -22.57
N VAL A 487 -5.92 24.96 -22.14
CA VAL A 487 -5.73 25.63 -20.84
C VAL A 487 -5.95 24.63 -19.70
N MET A 488 -7.02 23.83 -19.75
CA MET A 488 -7.28 22.80 -18.75
C MET A 488 -6.14 21.79 -18.64
N LYS A 489 -5.52 21.39 -19.75
CA LYS A 489 -4.35 20.49 -19.73
C LYS A 489 -3.11 21.15 -19.11
N GLU A 490 -2.92 22.45 -19.27
CA GLU A 490 -1.80 23.15 -18.64
C GLU A 490 -2.06 23.33 -17.12
N LEU A 491 -3.28 23.66 -16.71
CA LEU A 491 -3.67 23.74 -15.31
C LEU A 491 -3.48 22.39 -14.57
N MET A 492 -3.86 21.29 -15.23
CA MET A 492 -3.67 19.92 -14.68
C MET A 492 -2.21 19.50 -14.55
N LYS A 493 -1.25 20.25 -15.09
CA LYS A 493 0.19 19.98 -14.93
C LYS A 493 0.82 20.75 -13.76
N LYS A 494 0.12 21.76 -13.21
CA LYS A 494 0.59 22.49 -12.03
C LYS A 494 0.52 21.57 -10.82
N ASP A 495 1.62 21.38 -10.11
CA ASP A 495 1.76 20.40 -9.00
C ASP A 495 0.74 20.62 -7.88
N ASN A 496 0.34 21.87 -7.63
CA ASN A 496 -0.63 22.24 -6.59
C ASN A 496 -2.10 21.92 -6.96
N ILE A 497 -2.40 21.57 -8.21
CA ILE A 497 -3.77 21.40 -8.73
C ILE A 497 -3.98 19.97 -9.27
N SER A 498 -2.89 19.26 -9.60
CA SER A 498 -2.94 17.91 -10.19
C SER A 498 -3.60 16.86 -9.28
N GLU A 499 -3.45 16.99 -7.95
CA GLU A 499 -4.09 16.09 -6.97
C GLU A 499 -5.62 16.29 -6.89
N ILE A 500 -6.11 17.52 -7.06
CA ILE A 500 -7.54 17.85 -7.00
C ILE A 500 -8.28 17.30 -8.22
N PHE A 501 -7.62 17.22 -9.38
CA PHE A 501 -8.19 16.70 -10.63
C PHE A 501 -8.01 15.19 -10.82
N SER A 502 -7.30 14.51 -9.93
CA SER A 502 -7.04 13.06 -10.00
C SER A 502 -7.99 12.22 -9.12
N SER A 503 -8.72 12.85 -8.24
CA SER A 503 -9.83 12.29 -7.44
C SER A 503 -11.13 12.38 -8.24
#